data_19d419406bfed61ac694492e2fc0efc9
#
_entry.id   19d419406bfed61ac694492e2fc0efc9
#
_cell.length_a   1.000
_cell.length_b   1.000
_cell.length_c   1.000
_cell.angle_alpha   90.00
_cell.angle_beta   90.00
_cell.angle_gamma   90.00
#
_symmetry.space_group_name_H-M   'P 1'
#
loop_
_entity.id
_entity.type
_entity.pdbx_description
1 polymer ?
#
loop_
_entity_poly.entity_id
_entity_poly.type
_entity_poly.pdbx_seq_one_letter_code
_entity_poly.pdbx_strand_id
1 'polypeptide(L)'
;MKPGALHLTPLRDFPAVLAGDSLGELVVQVTRAQDITPDAGSVLIVAQKVVSKAEGRRVRLADVDATAEAQALADLTGKDPRLVTLILSESRSIIRTRRGLIIAEHRTGHILANAGIDGSNVGDAGGPDGETVLLWPEDPDALSLIHI
;
A
#
# COMPACT_ATOMS: atom_id res chain seq x y z
N MET A 1 -14.48 -27.94 22.87
CA MET A 1 -13.42 -26.90 22.98
C MET A 1 -14.11 -25.58 23.32
N LYS A 2 -13.73 -24.92 24.41
CA LYS A 2 -14.16 -23.54 24.62
C LYS A 2 -13.49 -22.68 23.55
N PRO A 3 -14.19 -21.72 22.90
CA PRO A 3 -13.55 -20.82 21.97
C PRO A 3 -12.45 -20.04 22.72
N GLY A 4 -11.25 -20.04 22.18
CA GLY A 4 -10.15 -19.26 22.73
C GLY A 4 -10.45 -17.76 22.61
N ALA A 5 -9.96 -16.95 23.55
CA ALA A 5 -10.05 -15.52 23.43
C ALA A 5 -9.06 -15.01 22.37
N LEU A 6 -9.51 -14.07 21.54
CA LEU A 6 -8.63 -13.30 20.64
C LEU A 6 -8.16 -12.06 21.38
N HIS A 7 -6.86 -11.85 21.48
CA HIS A 7 -6.25 -10.65 22.02
C HIS A 7 -5.63 -9.82 20.89
N LEU A 8 -5.99 -8.54 20.81
CA LEU A 8 -5.43 -7.59 19.86
C LEU A 8 -4.56 -6.59 20.60
N THR A 9 -3.27 -6.57 20.31
CA THR A 9 -2.31 -5.68 20.95
C THR A 9 -1.77 -4.70 19.91
N PRO A 10 -2.08 -3.40 20.02
CA PRO A 10 -1.52 -2.41 19.09
C PRO A 10 -0.05 -2.15 19.42
N LEU A 11 0.80 -2.10 18.40
CA LEU A 11 2.15 -1.55 18.51
C LEU A 11 2.03 -0.03 18.49
N ARG A 12 2.13 0.59 19.67
CA ARG A 12 2.00 2.04 19.83
C ARG A 12 3.31 2.73 19.44
N ASP A 13 3.22 4.03 19.14
CA ASP A 13 4.39 4.87 18.85
C ASP A 13 5.32 4.25 17.78
N PHE A 14 4.71 3.53 16.82
CA PHE A 14 5.47 2.97 15.71
C PHE A 14 6.09 4.12 14.90
N PRO A 15 7.40 4.07 14.58
CA PRO A 15 8.06 5.16 13.88
C PRO A 15 7.50 5.38 12.48
N ALA A 16 7.69 6.58 11.94
CA ALA A 16 7.39 6.86 10.55
C ALA A 16 8.29 5.98 9.66
N VAL A 17 7.65 5.19 8.77
CA VAL A 17 8.37 4.29 7.88
C VAL A 17 8.81 5.03 6.63
N LEU A 18 10.11 4.90 6.31
CA LEU A 18 10.76 5.46 5.15
C LEU A 18 11.12 4.37 4.14
N ALA A 19 11.43 4.78 2.92
CA ALA A 19 11.90 3.87 1.89
C ALA A 19 13.23 3.22 2.30
N GLY A 20 13.30 1.90 2.21
CA GLY A 20 14.47 1.10 2.59
C GLY A 20 14.49 0.64 4.06
N ASP A 21 13.52 1.05 4.87
CA ASP A 21 13.44 0.59 6.25
C ASP A 21 13.16 -0.92 6.32
N SER A 22 13.85 -1.61 7.23
CA SER A 22 13.57 -3.00 7.57
C SER A 22 12.38 -3.06 8.54
N LEU A 23 11.20 -3.41 8.02
CA LEU A 23 10.00 -3.51 8.86
C LEU A 23 10.15 -4.56 9.97
N GLY A 24 10.86 -5.66 9.71
CA GLY A 24 11.15 -6.67 10.73
C GLY A 24 11.93 -6.10 11.90
N GLU A 25 13.00 -5.34 11.63
CA GLU A 25 13.80 -4.69 12.67
C GLU A 25 12.99 -3.67 13.46
N LEU A 26 12.18 -2.86 12.79
CA LEU A 26 11.30 -1.88 13.43
C LEU A 26 10.29 -2.57 14.36
N VAL A 27 9.68 -3.68 13.90
CA VAL A 27 8.74 -4.47 14.71
C VAL A 27 9.44 -5.02 15.96
N VAL A 28 10.63 -5.61 15.80
CA VAL A 28 11.41 -6.13 16.93
C VAL A 28 11.78 -5.03 17.92
N GLN A 29 12.17 -3.86 17.42
CA GLN A 29 12.50 -2.72 18.26
C GLN A 29 11.28 -2.25 19.08
N VAL A 30 10.12 -2.08 18.41
CA VAL A 30 8.89 -1.58 19.05
C VAL A 30 8.32 -2.60 20.03
N THR A 31 8.30 -3.89 19.70
CA THR A 31 7.83 -4.94 20.61
C THR A 31 8.68 -5.02 21.87
N ARG A 32 10.01 -4.93 21.74
CA ARG A 32 10.93 -4.90 22.89
C ARG A 32 10.72 -3.67 23.77
N ALA A 33 10.54 -2.50 23.16
CA ALA A 33 10.33 -1.24 23.90
C ALA A 33 9.01 -1.23 24.70
N GLN A 34 8.05 -2.08 24.34
CA GLN A 34 6.74 -2.18 24.98
C GLN A 34 6.56 -3.48 25.79
N ASP A 35 7.64 -4.23 26.02
CA ASP A 35 7.61 -5.51 26.75
C ASP A 35 6.60 -6.52 26.15
N ILE A 36 6.37 -6.43 24.80
CA ILE A 36 5.52 -7.36 24.08
C ILE A 36 6.39 -8.53 23.62
N THR A 37 6.04 -9.73 24.07
CA THR A 37 6.71 -10.97 23.65
C THR A 37 5.75 -11.80 22.79
N PRO A 38 5.90 -11.80 21.46
CA PRO A 38 5.12 -12.68 20.59
C PRO A 38 5.42 -14.15 20.89
N ASP A 39 4.42 -15.00 20.83
CA ASP A 39 4.52 -16.45 20.94
C ASP A 39 4.26 -17.15 19.59
N ALA A 40 4.34 -18.46 19.55
CA ALA A 40 4.11 -19.26 18.34
C ALA A 40 2.67 -19.17 17.79
N GLY A 41 1.73 -18.62 18.56
CA GLY A 41 0.35 -18.39 18.15
C GLY A 41 0.06 -16.95 17.73
N SER A 42 1.06 -16.07 17.81
CA SER A 42 0.91 -14.66 17.49
C SER A 42 0.91 -14.42 15.98
N VAL A 43 0.07 -13.48 15.53
CA VAL A 43 -0.01 -13.04 14.13
C VAL A 43 0.25 -11.54 14.09
N LEU A 44 1.25 -11.13 13.33
CA LEU A 44 1.53 -9.72 13.05
C LEU A 44 0.66 -9.26 11.87
N ILE A 45 -0.13 -8.21 12.10
CA ILE A 45 -0.93 -7.58 11.05
C ILE A 45 -0.29 -6.24 10.69
N VAL A 46 0.13 -6.08 9.45
CA VAL A 46 0.75 -4.87 8.92
C VAL A 46 -0.15 -4.24 7.87
N ALA A 47 -0.39 -2.93 7.97
CA ALA A 47 -1.16 -2.22 6.96
C ALA A 47 -0.38 -2.16 5.63
N GLN A 48 -1.06 -2.37 4.52
CA GLN A 48 -0.48 -2.32 3.16
C GLN A 48 0.37 -1.06 2.93
N LYS A 49 -0.09 0.11 3.37
CA LYS A 49 0.64 1.37 3.23
C LYS A 49 2.02 1.37 3.89
N VAL A 50 2.18 0.65 5.00
CA VAL A 50 3.45 0.53 5.71
C VAL A 50 4.46 -0.21 4.85
N VAL A 51 4.04 -1.32 4.24
CA VAL A 51 4.86 -2.10 3.31
C VAL A 51 5.23 -1.28 2.09
N SER A 52 4.25 -0.65 1.43
CA SER A 52 4.50 0.22 0.27
C SER A 52 5.47 1.36 0.57
N LYS A 53 5.41 1.94 1.79
CA LYS A 53 6.35 2.98 2.20
C LYS A 53 7.78 2.43 2.34
N ALA A 54 7.93 1.28 2.98
CA ALA A 54 9.23 0.63 3.15
C ALA A 54 9.85 0.23 1.79
N GLU A 55 9.04 -0.22 0.84
CA GLU A 55 9.46 -0.54 -0.52
C GLU A 55 9.71 0.71 -1.39
N GLY A 56 9.48 1.92 -0.88
CA GLY A 56 9.66 3.16 -1.64
C GLY A 56 8.65 3.36 -2.77
N ARG A 57 7.46 2.75 -2.67
CA ARG A 57 6.42 2.75 -3.71
C ARG A 57 5.64 4.07 -3.81
N ARG A 58 6.29 5.19 -3.49
CA ARG A 58 5.73 6.55 -3.64
C ARG A 58 5.97 7.09 -5.03
N VAL A 59 4.95 7.69 -5.64
CA VAL A 59 5.05 8.35 -6.95
C VAL A 59 4.40 9.71 -6.87
N ARG A 60 5.08 10.74 -7.36
CA ARG A 60 4.51 12.07 -7.55
C ARG A 60 3.79 12.10 -8.90
N LEU A 61 2.53 12.51 -8.92
CA LEU A 61 1.77 12.60 -10.16
C LEU A 61 2.37 13.63 -11.14
N ALA A 62 3.07 14.64 -10.62
CA ALA A 62 3.77 15.63 -11.43
C ALA A 62 4.89 15.01 -12.30
N ASP A 63 5.42 13.85 -11.90
CA ASP A 63 6.49 13.15 -12.60
C ASP A 63 5.94 12.08 -13.59
N VAL A 64 4.61 12.01 -13.77
CA VAL A 64 3.94 11.02 -14.61
C VAL A 64 3.37 11.66 -15.87
N ASP A 65 3.84 11.22 -17.02
CA ASP A 65 3.26 11.58 -18.31
C ASP A 65 2.02 10.72 -18.61
N ALA A 66 0.91 11.40 -18.90
CA ALA A 66 -0.34 10.71 -19.24
C ALA A 66 -0.25 10.06 -20.63
N THR A 67 -0.55 8.75 -20.70
CA THR A 67 -0.65 8.05 -21.99
C THR A 67 -1.98 8.33 -22.68
N ALA A 68 -2.04 8.15 -24.01
CA ALA A 68 -3.29 8.31 -24.77
C ALA A 68 -4.38 7.33 -24.29
N GLU A 69 -4.01 6.11 -23.95
CA GLU A 69 -4.92 5.10 -23.40
C GLU A 69 -5.46 5.56 -22.03
N ALA A 70 -4.58 6.08 -21.17
CA ALA A 70 -4.96 6.59 -19.87
C ALA A 70 -5.89 7.80 -19.98
N GLN A 71 -5.67 8.69 -20.97
CA GLN A 71 -6.55 9.82 -21.20
C GLN A 71 -7.97 9.35 -21.58
N ALA A 72 -8.11 8.40 -22.50
CA ALA A 72 -9.42 7.87 -22.90
C ALA A 72 -10.18 7.26 -21.71
N LEU A 73 -9.48 6.53 -20.85
CA LEU A 73 -10.08 5.91 -19.66
C LEU A 73 -10.37 6.96 -18.56
N ALA A 74 -9.55 7.99 -18.45
CA ALA A 74 -9.76 9.12 -17.56
C ALA A 74 -11.04 9.89 -17.91
N ASP A 75 -11.30 10.14 -19.20
CA ASP A 75 -12.50 10.81 -19.68
C ASP A 75 -13.77 10.03 -19.31
N LEU A 76 -13.72 8.69 -19.40
CA LEU A 76 -14.84 7.83 -19.01
C LEU A 76 -15.07 7.80 -17.49
N THR A 77 -13.99 7.84 -16.72
CA THR A 77 -14.07 7.66 -15.26
C THR A 77 -14.06 8.96 -14.47
N GLY A 78 -13.67 10.08 -15.09
CA GLY A 78 -13.52 11.38 -14.44
C GLY A 78 -12.33 11.42 -13.48
N LYS A 79 -11.32 10.59 -13.71
CA LYS A 79 -10.09 10.54 -12.91
C LYS A 79 -8.97 11.34 -13.58
N ASP A 80 -7.94 11.68 -12.79
CA ASP A 80 -6.71 12.27 -13.32
C ASP A 80 -6.03 11.29 -14.28
N PRO A 81 -5.71 11.66 -15.52
CA PRO A 81 -5.08 10.76 -16.49
C PRO A 81 -3.69 10.26 -16.05
N ARG A 82 -2.96 11.04 -15.23
CA ARG A 82 -1.68 10.60 -14.66
C ARG A 82 -1.89 9.45 -13.67
N LEU A 83 -2.91 9.55 -12.83
CA LEU A 83 -3.30 8.46 -11.94
C LEU A 83 -3.74 7.22 -12.72
N VAL A 84 -4.52 7.42 -13.80
CA VAL A 84 -4.95 6.31 -14.66
C VAL A 84 -3.76 5.64 -15.35
N THR A 85 -2.74 6.41 -15.76
CA THR A 85 -1.48 5.85 -16.29
C THR A 85 -0.84 4.89 -15.29
N LEU A 86 -0.74 5.28 -14.02
CA LEU A 86 -0.20 4.40 -12.97
C LEU A 86 -1.10 3.18 -12.74
N ILE A 87 -2.43 3.35 -12.75
CA ILE A 87 -3.36 2.22 -12.61
C ILE A 87 -3.13 1.21 -13.73
N LEU A 88 -3.00 1.66 -14.97
CA LEU A 88 -2.74 0.78 -16.12
C LEU A 88 -1.38 0.08 -16.01
N SER A 89 -0.33 0.80 -15.61
CA SER A 89 1.01 0.23 -15.46
C SER A 89 1.12 -0.84 -14.36
N GLU A 90 0.31 -0.74 -13.31
CA GLU A 90 0.26 -1.69 -12.20
C GLU A 90 -0.74 -2.84 -12.44
N SER A 91 -1.51 -2.81 -13.54
CA SER A 91 -2.58 -3.76 -13.82
C SER A 91 -2.22 -4.76 -14.90
N ARG A 92 -2.70 -6.01 -14.77
CA ARG A 92 -2.76 -6.99 -15.85
C ARG A 92 -3.97 -6.76 -16.75
N SER A 93 -5.09 -6.37 -16.14
CA SER A 93 -6.35 -6.15 -16.85
C SER A 93 -7.27 -5.19 -16.08
N ILE A 94 -8.12 -4.48 -16.83
CA ILE A 94 -9.20 -3.68 -16.25
C ILE A 94 -10.46 -4.54 -16.23
N ILE A 95 -10.97 -4.80 -15.04
CA ILE A 95 -12.14 -5.68 -14.85
C ILE A 95 -13.43 -4.89 -15.02
N ARG A 96 -13.50 -3.68 -14.47
CA ARG A 96 -14.71 -2.86 -14.51
C ARG A 96 -14.38 -1.38 -14.31
N THR A 97 -15.12 -0.53 -15.03
CA THR A 97 -15.03 0.92 -14.87
C THR A 97 -16.41 1.55 -14.67
N ARG A 98 -16.45 2.61 -13.92
CA ARG A 98 -17.56 3.57 -13.83
C ARG A 98 -17.02 4.92 -13.40
N ARG A 99 -17.84 5.94 -13.43
CA ARG A 99 -17.43 7.28 -12.96
C ARG A 99 -16.91 7.20 -11.52
N GLY A 100 -15.70 7.69 -11.31
CA GLY A 100 -14.97 7.67 -10.02
C GLY A 100 -14.31 6.35 -9.65
N LEU A 101 -14.49 5.25 -10.40
CA LEU A 101 -14.01 3.93 -10.02
C LEU A 101 -13.42 3.17 -11.19
N ILE A 102 -12.25 2.59 -10.96
CA ILE A 102 -11.62 1.57 -11.81
C ILE A 102 -11.35 0.34 -10.93
N ILE A 103 -11.86 -0.82 -11.30
CA ILE A 103 -11.50 -2.11 -10.70
C ILE A 103 -10.55 -2.78 -11.65
N ALA A 104 -9.38 -3.14 -11.16
CA ALA A 104 -8.32 -3.74 -11.95
C ALA A 104 -7.75 -4.98 -11.26
N GLU A 105 -7.27 -5.92 -12.06
CA GLU A 105 -6.42 -7.00 -11.61
C GLU A 105 -4.97 -6.47 -11.57
N HIS A 106 -4.45 -6.31 -10.38
CA HIS A 106 -3.06 -5.92 -10.17
C HIS A 106 -2.12 -7.01 -10.66
N ARG A 107 -0.87 -6.65 -11.03
CA ARG A 107 0.15 -7.60 -11.50
C ARG A 107 0.45 -8.75 -10.53
N THR A 108 0.19 -8.58 -9.23
CA THR A 108 0.28 -9.64 -8.21
C THR A 108 -0.94 -10.57 -8.15
N GLY A 109 -1.95 -10.37 -9.04
CA GLY A 109 -3.17 -11.18 -9.10
C GLY A 109 -4.32 -10.73 -8.22
N HIS A 110 -4.16 -9.69 -7.40
CA HIS A 110 -5.24 -9.14 -6.58
C HIS A 110 -6.19 -8.28 -7.43
N ILE A 111 -7.50 -8.41 -7.17
CA ILE A 111 -8.52 -7.54 -7.80
C ILE A 111 -8.82 -6.39 -6.85
N LEU A 112 -8.46 -5.19 -7.23
CA LEU A 112 -8.45 -4.01 -6.38
C LEU A 112 -9.05 -2.79 -7.07
N ALA A 113 -9.64 -1.89 -6.29
CA ALA A 113 -9.99 -0.56 -6.75
C ALA A 113 -8.69 0.23 -7.05
N ASN A 114 -8.63 0.87 -8.23
CA ASN A 114 -7.49 1.65 -8.69
C ASN A 114 -6.15 0.87 -8.63
N ALA A 115 -6.16 -0.43 -8.86
CA ALA A 115 -5.00 -1.32 -8.71
C ALA A 115 -4.32 -1.21 -7.31
N GLY A 116 -5.08 -0.88 -6.27
CA GLY A 116 -4.55 -0.68 -4.92
C GLY A 116 -3.82 0.65 -4.69
N ILE A 117 -3.78 1.53 -5.67
CA ILE A 117 -3.15 2.85 -5.55
C ILE A 117 -3.98 3.75 -4.63
N ASP A 118 -3.32 4.35 -3.64
CA ASP A 118 -3.94 5.21 -2.64
C ASP A 118 -3.26 6.58 -2.60
N GLY A 119 -4.06 7.63 -2.72
CA GLY A 119 -3.62 9.04 -2.59
C GLY A 119 -3.94 9.65 -1.21
N SER A 120 -4.59 8.89 -0.30
CA SER A 120 -4.95 9.41 1.02
C SER A 120 -3.79 9.28 2.01
N ASN A 121 -3.53 10.34 2.81
CA ASN A 121 -2.54 10.35 3.89
C ASN A 121 -1.12 9.93 3.47
N VAL A 122 -0.69 10.30 2.27
CA VAL A 122 0.67 10.06 1.78
C VAL A 122 1.62 11.15 2.29
N GLY A 123 1.07 12.17 2.97
CA GLY A 123 1.81 13.31 3.50
C GLY A 123 2.86 12.92 4.54
N ASP A 124 4.09 13.30 4.27
CA ASP A 124 5.17 13.79 5.15
C ASP A 124 6.31 14.36 4.29
N ALA A 125 6.14 14.40 2.99
CA ALA A 125 7.12 14.96 2.05
C ALA A 125 6.54 16.15 1.29
N GLY A 126 6.03 17.17 2.03
CA GLY A 126 6.01 18.57 1.57
C GLY A 126 5.43 18.91 0.20
N GLY A 127 4.54 18.08 -0.37
CA GLY A 127 3.80 18.42 -1.58
C GLY A 127 2.37 18.80 -1.26
N PRO A 128 1.72 19.63 -2.10
CA PRO A 128 0.30 19.90 -1.94
C PRO A 128 -0.49 18.59 -1.96
N ASP A 129 -1.47 18.49 -1.05
CA ASP A 129 -2.33 17.32 -0.91
C ASP A 129 -2.89 16.86 -2.26
N GLY A 130 -2.69 15.59 -2.60
CA GLY A 130 -3.19 14.97 -3.83
C GLY A 130 -2.18 14.79 -4.96
N GLU A 131 -0.96 15.30 -4.86
CA GLU A 131 0.06 15.13 -5.90
C GLU A 131 0.93 13.86 -5.73
N THR A 132 0.90 13.21 -4.56
CA THR A 132 1.67 12.00 -4.30
C THR A 132 0.73 10.84 -4.04
N VAL A 133 1.00 9.71 -4.66
CA VAL A 133 0.26 8.47 -4.47
C VAL A 133 1.19 7.37 -4.00
N LEU A 134 0.60 6.36 -3.36
CA LEU A 134 1.28 5.17 -2.91
C LEU A 134 0.78 3.98 -3.73
N LEU A 135 1.67 3.33 -4.45
CA LEU A 135 1.35 2.13 -5.21
C LEU A 135 1.18 0.93 -4.26
N TRP A 136 0.54 -0.13 -4.74
CA TRP A 136 0.48 -1.41 -4.04
C TRP A 136 1.90 -1.97 -3.83
N PRO A 137 2.16 -2.75 -2.76
CA PRO A 137 3.46 -3.40 -2.58
C PRO A 137 3.87 -4.21 -3.81
N GLU A 138 5.15 -4.18 -4.11
CA GLU A 138 5.71 -4.95 -5.22
C GLU A 138 5.75 -6.45 -4.90
N ASP A 139 6.23 -6.76 -3.70
CA ASP A 139 6.31 -8.12 -3.17
C ASP A 139 5.80 -8.17 -1.72
N PRO A 140 4.47 -8.22 -1.51
CA PRO A 140 3.91 -8.30 -0.18
C PRO A 140 4.31 -9.58 0.58
N ASP A 141 4.71 -10.62 -0.14
CA ASP A 141 5.12 -11.90 0.45
C ASP A 141 6.56 -11.85 0.97
N ALA A 142 7.41 -10.99 0.43
CA ALA A 142 8.79 -10.81 0.92
C ALA A 142 8.84 -10.50 2.41
N LEU A 143 7.86 -9.71 2.91
CA LEU A 143 7.76 -9.40 4.34
C LEU A 143 7.43 -10.65 5.18
N SER A 144 6.65 -11.59 4.65
CA SER A 144 6.26 -12.81 5.36
C SER A 144 7.43 -13.78 5.57
N LEU A 145 8.51 -13.61 4.79
CA LEU A 145 9.73 -14.43 4.89
C LEU A 145 10.76 -13.88 5.89
N ILE A 146 10.46 -12.75 6.54
CA ILE A 146 11.33 -12.20 7.58
C ILE A 146 11.24 -13.09 8.81
N HIS A 147 12.31 -13.81 9.09
CA HIS A 147 12.45 -14.58 10.31
C HIS A 147 12.78 -13.64 11.47
N ILE A 148 11.79 -13.41 12.31
CA ILE A 148 11.93 -12.60 13.54
C ILE A 148 12.49 -13.47 14.67
#